data_1e9ef8cf77d2c29542d66d21c8562e5b
#
_entry.id   1e9ef8cf77d2c29542d66d21c8562e5b
#
_cell.length_a   1.000
_cell.length_b   1.000
_cell.length_c   1.000
_cell.angle_alpha   90.00
_cell.angle_beta   90.00
_cell.angle_gamma   90.00
#
_symmetry.space_group_name_H-M   'P 1'
#
loop_
_entity.id
_entity.type
_entity.pdbx_description
1 polymer ?
#
loop_
_entity_poly.entity_id
_entity_poly.type
_entity_poly.pdbx_seq_one_letter_code
_entity_poly.pdbx_strand_id
1 'polypeptide(L)'
;MEDTFPWALIRRIDVLGAGDVTGVAVEIGALTDADRFDYAVIVDRISHEVPYYRTFLKVAAARGVQIVNNPFWWSADDKYFGNIVAESVGVATPRTVLLPHKQHPPNTQSTTFRNMKLVDWNHVFAYLGFPIFLKPAYGGGWKDVYKCDTHDEFFSAYDNSRDLTMMAQEAIDFTEYYRCYAIGRKHVRIMRYDPKSPFHERYVQNAPPTEPALHARMERDALALSSALGYDMNTVEFAIRGGIPYAIDFTNPAPDADYHSVGHENFAWVVEAMAQTTVERALSPVPFELTGTWPTSLGLVRAEA
;
A
#
# COMPACT_ATOMS: atom_id res chain seq x y z
N MET A 1 -5.72 11.87 -12.54
CA MET A 1 -6.93 11.61 -11.73
C MET A 1 -7.59 10.39 -12.34
N GLU A 2 -8.02 9.44 -11.54
CA GLU A 2 -8.61 8.19 -12.04
C GLU A 2 -10.07 8.45 -12.44
N ASP A 3 -10.37 8.38 -13.73
CA ASP A 3 -11.69 8.75 -14.22
C ASP A 3 -12.60 7.54 -14.54
N THR A 4 -12.04 6.36 -14.76
CA THR A 4 -12.79 5.20 -15.25
C THR A 4 -13.32 4.31 -14.13
N PHE A 5 -12.51 4.01 -13.11
CA PHE A 5 -12.83 3.05 -12.06
C PHE A 5 -14.01 3.47 -11.16
N PRO A 6 -14.12 4.70 -10.63
CA PRO A 6 -15.21 5.06 -9.73
C PRO A 6 -16.60 4.89 -10.38
N TRP A 7 -16.76 5.31 -11.62
CA TRP A 7 -18.03 5.19 -12.33
C TRP A 7 -18.37 3.77 -12.72
N ALA A 8 -17.37 2.95 -13.05
CA ALA A 8 -17.59 1.54 -13.32
C ALA A 8 -17.97 0.79 -12.04
N LEU A 9 -17.34 1.12 -10.91
CA LEU A 9 -17.66 0.55 -9.60
C LEU A 9 -19.11 0.88 -9.20
N ILE A 10 -19.53 2.14 -9.29
CA ILE A 10 -20.91 2.57 -9.00
C ILE A 10 -21.91 1.73 -9.80
N ARG A 11 -21.74 1.68 -11.13
CA ARG A 11 -22.63 0.90 -12.00
C ARG A 11 -22.65 -0.59 -11.65
N ARG A 12 -21.50 -1.15 -11.26
CA ARG A 12 -21.42 -2.57 -10.90
C ARG A 12 -22.08 -2.86 -9.55
N ILE A 13 -21.94 -1.95 -8.59
CA ILE A 13 -22.67 -2.02 -7.30
C ILE A 13 -24.17 -2.03 -7.53
N ASP A 14 -24.70 -1.16 -8.40
CA ASP A 14 -26.16 -1.13 -8.71
C ASP A 14 -26.65 -2.47 -9.27
N VAL A 15 -25.85 -3.09 -10.14
CA VAL A 15 -26.21 -4.40 -10.71
C VAL A 15 -26.18 -5.51 -9.64
N LEU A 16 -25.13 -5.56 -8.82
CA LEU A 16 -24.96 -6.61 -7.80
C LEU A 16 -25.89 -6.38 -6.59
N GLY A 17 -26.16 -5.12 -6.26
CA GLY A 17 -27.05 -4.74 -5.16
C GLY A 17 -28.52 -5.02 -5.39
N ALA A 18 -28.92 -5.21 -6.66
CA ALA A 18 -30.27 -5.63 -7.09
C ALA A 18 -31.43 -4.82 -6.44
N GLY A 19 -31.16 -3.54 -6.13
CA GLY A 19 -32.11 -2.63 -5.49
C GLY A 19 -31.98 -2.51 -3.96
N ASP A 20 -31.29 -3.45 -3.29
CA ASP A 20 -31.03 -3.38 -1.85
C ASP A 20 -29.82 -2.49 -1.53
N VAL A 21 -28.88 -2.38 -2.46
CA VAL A 21 -27.67 -1.53 -2.36
C VAL A 21 -27.54 -0.72 -3.66
N THR A 22 -27.33 0.58 -3.52
CA THR A 22 -27.10 1.49 -4.66
C THR A 22 -25.77 2.21 -4.51
N GLY A 23 -25.06 2.41 -5.63
CA GLY A 23 -23.81 3.14 -5.71
C GLY A 23 -24.04 4.62 -6.00
N VAL A 24 -23.39 5.50 -5.24
CA VAL A 24 -23.43 6.95 -5.45
C VAL A 24 -22.05 7.57 -5.31
N ALA A 25 -21.80 8.67 -6.02
CA ALA A 25 -20.62 9.48 -5.77
C ALA A 25 -20.82 10.28 -4.48
N VAL A 26 -19.79 10.27 -3.60
CA VAL A 26 -19.84 11.03 -2.35
C VAL A 26 -19.42 12.47 -2.62
N GLU A 27 -20.28 13.42 -2.29
CA GLU A 27 -19.97 14.85 -2.28
C GLU A 27 -19.65 15.30 -0.85
N ILE A 28 -18.54 16.01 -0.69
CA ILE A 28 -18.04 16.42 0.62
C ILE A 28 -17.95 17.95 0.69
N GLY A 29 -18.78 18.54 1.56
CA GLY A 29 -18.75 19.97 1.91
C GLY A 29 -18.17 20.21 3.31
N ALA A 30 -18.42 21.35 3.89
CA ALA A 30 -18.09 21.62 5.29
C ALA A 30 -18.80 20.61 6.18
N LEU A 31 -18.09 20.09 7.20
CA LEU A 31 -18.61 19.10 8.14
C LEU A 31 -18.84 19.74 9.51
N THR A 32 -20.02 19.51 10.08
CA THR A 32 -20.36 19.90 11.46
C THR A 32 -20.41 18.66 12.36
N ASP A 33 -20.38 18.88 13.67
CA ASP A 33 -20.52 17.80 14.66
C ASP A 33 -21.94 17.20 14.71
N ALA A 34 -22.93 17.86 14.10
CA ALA A 34 -24.31 17.41 13.98
C ALA A 34 -24.60 16.55 12.74
N ASP A 35 -23.70 16.56 11.74
CA ASP A 35 -23.94 15.88 10.46
C ASP A 35 -24.13 14.36 10.66
N ARG A 36 -24.95 13.78 9.80
CA ARG A 36 -25.23 12.35 9.70
C ARG A 36 -24.84 11.85 8.32
N PHE A 37 -24.62 10.55 8.21
CA PHE A 37 -24.19 9.91 6.97
C PHE A 37 -25.20 8.85 6.59
N ASP A 38 -25.76 8.95 5.40
CA ASP A 38 -26.71 7.97 4.83
C ASP A 38 -25.99 6.96 3.93
N TYR A 39 -24.75 6.59 4.32
CA TYR A 39 -23.95 5.60 3.60
C TYR A 39 -23.73 4.37 4.48
N ALA A 40 -23.95 3.17 3.93
CA ALA A 40 -23.54 1.93 4.56
C ALA A 40 -22.02 1.72 4.46
N VAL A 41 -21.46 1.99 3.25
CA VAL A 41 -20.03 1.85 2.95
C VAL A 41 -19.54 3.05 2.15
N ILE A 42 -18.34 3.52 2.44
CA ILE A 42 -17.62 4.50 1.61
C ILE A 42 -16.31 3.86 1.13
N VAL A 43 -16.08 3.84 -0.19
CA VAL A 43 -14.82 3.42 -0.81
C VAL A 43 -13.95 4.65 -1.01
N ASP A 44 -12.84 4.72 -0.30
CA ASP A 44 -11.89 5.83 -0.34
C ASP A 44 -10.83 5.64 -1.43
N ARG A 45 -10.62 6.71 -2.22
CA ARG A 45 -9.62 6.73 -3.28
C ARG A 45 -8.67 7.93 -3.20
N ILE A 46 -8.78 8.78 -2.18
CA ILE A 46 -8.09 10.09 -2.18
C ILE A 46 -7.58 10.53 -0.81
N SER A 47 -8.08 9.99 0.29
CA SER A 47 -7.75 10.53 1.62
C SER A 47 -6.28 10.36 2.02
N HIS A 48 -5.56 9.46 1.35
CA HIS A 48 -4.11 9.29 1.53
C HIS A 48 -3.32 10.53 1.08
N GLU A 49 -3.87 11.35 0.17
CA GLU A 49 -3.25 12.60 -0.29
C GLU A 49 -3.88 13.84 0.37
N VAL A 50 -5.15 13.76 0.79
CA VAL A 50 -5.92 14.92 1.23
C VAL A 50 -6.41 14.76 2.68
N PRO A 51 -5.73 15.38 3.67
CA PRO A 51 -6.07 15.24 5.09
C PRO A 51 -7.51 15.59 5.45
N TYR A 52 -8.12 16.54 4.73
CA TYR A 52 -9.51 16.91 4.94
C TYR A 52 -10.47 15.73 4.73
N TYR A 53 -10.34 15.00 3.62
CA TYR A 53 -11.16 13.84 3.34
C TYR A 53 -10.94 12.72 4.36
N ARG A 54 -9.71 12.58 4.85
CA ARG A 54 -9.43 11.61 5.89
C ARG A 54 -10.13 11.91 7.20
N THR A 55 -10.18 13.17 7.61
CA THR A 55 -10.94 13.59 8.79
C THR A 55 -12.42 13.31 8.61
N PHE A 56 -12.98 13.61 7.43
CA PHE A 56 -14.36 13.26 7.08
C PHE A 56 -14.62 11.74 7.24
N LEU A 57 -13.76 10.90 6.68
CA LEU A 57 -13.90 9.44 6.77
C LEU A 57 -13.80 8.91 8.20
N LYS A 58 -12.93 9.49 9.03
CA LYS A 58 -12.86 9.15 10.47
C LYS A 58 -14.16 9.48 11.19
N VAL A 59 -14.77 10.61 10.90
CA VAL A 59 -16.07 10.99 11.49
C VAL A 59 -17.17 10.07 10.98
N ALA A 60 -17.20 9.75 9.69
CA ALA A 60 -18.14 8.78 9.12
C ALA A 60 -18.02 7.40 9.78
N ALA A 61 -16.77 6.89 9.92
CA ALA A 61 -16.51 5.62 10.62
C ALA A 61 -16.97 5.64 12.08
N ALA A 62 -16.70 6.72 12.81
CA ALA A 62 -17.16 6.89 14.19
C ALA A 62 -18.70 6.92 14.32
N ARG A 63 -19.41 7.10 13.21
CA ARG A 63 -20.88 7.08 13.12
C ARG A 63 -21.43 5.82 12.46
N GLY A 64 -20.61 4.78 12.34
CA GLY A 64 -21.02 3.44 11.91
C GLY A 64 -20.91 3.16 10.41
N VAL A 65 -20.39 4.11 9.61
CA VAL A 65 -20.14 3.86 8.19
C VAL A 65 -18.93 2.94 8.02
N GLN A 66 -19.05 1.91 7.21
CA GLN A 66 -17.91 1.06 6.83
C GLN A 66 -17.01 1.82 5.86
N ILE A 67 -15.70 1.87 6.09
CA ILE A 67 -14.76 2.59 5.23
C ILE A 67 -13.76 1.60 4.61
N VAL A 68 -13.58 1.65 3.32
CA VAL A 68 -12.56 0.92 2.56
C VAL A 68 -11.57 1.93 1.97
N ASN A 69 -10.32 2.03 2.42
CA ASN A 69 -9.63 1.38 3.53
C ASN A 69 -9.85 2.13 4.86
N ASN A 70 -9.46 1.47 5.96
CA ASN A 70 -9.57 2.04 7.31
C ASN A 70 -8.86 3.40 7.45
N PRO A 71 -9.57 4.50 7.80
CA PRO A 71 -8.97 5.84 7.84
C PRO A 71 -8.12 6.09 9.10
N PHE A 72 -8.16 5.21 10.10
CA PHE A 72 -7.39 5.35 11.35
C PHE A 72 -6.00 4.74 11.25
N TRP A 73 -5.81 3.77 10.35
CA TRP A 73 -4.56 3.12 10.10
C TRP A 73 -3.89 3.70 8.84
N TRP A 74 -2.68 4.22 9.00
CA TRP A 74 -1.93 4.84 7.90
C TRP A 74 -0.60 4.14 7.63
N SER A 75 -0.66 2.87 7.38
CA SER A 75 0.52 2.04 7.09
C SER A 75 1.23 2.44 5.79
N ALA A 76 0.56 3.12 4.87
CA ALA A 76 1.17 3.62 3.63
C ALA A 76 2.31 4.61 3.89
N ASP A 77 2.30 5.25 5.05
CA ASP A 77 3.28 6.26 5.43
C ASP A 77 4.43 5.71 6.28
N ASP A 78 4.47 4.40 6.56
CA ASP A 78 5.54 3.77 7.33
C ASP A 78 6.02 2.47 6.67
N LYS A 79 6.71 2.63 5.55
CA LYS A 79 7.22 1.50 4.76
C LYS A 79 8.24 0.66 5.52
N TYR A 80 9.03 1.28 6.41
CA TYR A 80 10.01 0.54 7.19
C TYR A 80 9.34 -0.35 8.24
N PHE A 81 8.36 0.19 8.97
CA PHE A 81 7.56 -0.62 9.90
C PHE A 81 6.79 -1.71 9.17
N GLY A 82 6.27 -1.40 7.97
CA GLY A 82 5.65 -2.38 7.09
C GLY A 82 6.54 -3.59 6.80
N ASN A 83 7.87 -3.42 6.62
CA ASN A 83 8.79 -4.54 6.46
C ASN A 83 8.87 -5.43 7.71
N ILE A 84 8.85 -4.84 8.91
CA ILE A 84 8.83 -5.60 10.18
C ILE A 84 7.54 -6.42 10.29
N VAL A 85 6.40 -5.81 9.91
CA VAL A 85 5.12 -6.53 9.87
C VAL A 85 5.16 -7.67 8.84
N ALA A 86 5.70 -7.43 7.64
CA ALA A 86 5.82 -8.45 6.59
C ALA A 86 6.64 -9.66 7.07
N GLU A 87 7.77 -9.42 7.72
CA GLU A 87 8.61 -10.47 8.30
C GLU A 87 7.83 -11.28 9.36
N SER A 88 7.05 -10.61 10.22
CA SER A 88 6.26 -11.28 11.28
C SER A 88 5.17 -12.21 10.75
N VAL A 89 4.71 -12.01 9.50
CA VAL A 89 3.75 -12.89 8.82
C VAL A 89 4.39 -13.81 7.77
N GLY A 90 5.71 -13.91 7.77
CA GLY A 90 6.49 -14.84 6.93
C GLY A 90 6.62 -14.42 5.47
N VAL A 91 6.44 -13.15 5.16
CA VAL A 91 6.61 -12.60 3.80
C VAL A 91 8.02 -12.04 3.66
N ALA A 92 8.72 -12.48 2.61
CA ALA A 92 10.08 -12.01 2.35
C ALA A 92 10.09 -10.56 1.87
N THR A 93 10.98 -9.75 2.45
CA THR A 93 11.28 -8.37 2.05
C THR A 93 12.76 -8.20 1.77
N PRO A 94 13.19 -7.24 0.96
CA PRO A 94 14.61 -6.91 0.83
C PRO A 94 15.19 -6.42 2.15
N ARG A 95 16.47 -6.65 2.38
CA ARG A 95 17.17 -6.05 3.52
C ARG A 95 17.04 -4.53 3.46
N THR A 96 16.68 -3.92 4.57
CA THR A 96 16.35 -2.50 4.61
C THR A 96 16.93 -1.86 5.89
N VAL A 97 17.40 -0.63 5.77
CA VAL A 97 17.89 0.20 6.88
C VAL A 97 17.13 1.51 6.88
N LEU A 98 16.55 1.88 8.03
CA LEU A 98 15.97 3.20 8.24
C LEU A 98 17.08 4.20 8.52
N LEU A 99 17.11 5.30 7.79
CA LEU A 99 18.09 6.36 7.92
C LEU A 99 17.46 7.62 8.54
N PRO A 100 18.20 8.35 9.39
CA PRO A 100 17.76 9.65 9.86
C PRO A 100 17.67 10.63 8.67
N HIS A 101 16.99 11.73 8.88
CA HIS A 101 17.00 12.84 7.92
C HIS A 101 18.41 13.48 7.82
N LYS A 102 18.79 13.92 6.62
CA LYS A 102 20.09 14.57 6.38
C LYS A 102 20.16 15.99 6.93
N GLN A 103 19.06 16.72 6.84
CA GLN A 103 18.90 18.08 7.38
C GLN A 103 17.85 18.06 8.47
N HIS A 104 17.94 19.01 9.39
CA HIS A 104 16.91 19.13 10.43
C HIS A 104 15.57 19.51 9.83
N PRO A 105 14.47 18.82 10.19
CA PRO A 105 13.13 19.20 9.77
C PRO A 105 12.80 20.64 10.19
N PRO A 106 11.90 21.33 9.49
CA PRO A 106 11.46 22.67 9.84
C PRO A 106 11.04 22.78 11.30
N ASN A 107 11.36 23.91 11.94
CA ASN A 107 11.06 24.18 13.35
C ASN A 107 11.77 23.27 14.38
N THR A 108 12.84 22.58 13.98
CA THR A 108 13.71 21.81 14.88
C THR A 108 15.13 22.37 14.91
N GLN A 109 15.89 22.00 15.93
CA GLN A 109 17.28 22.42 16.12
C GLN A 109 18.16 21.21 16.45
N SER A 110 19.47 21.35 16.35
CA SER A 110 20.43 20.30 16.69
C SER A 110 20.22 19.73 18.12
N THR A 111 19.81 20.58 19.06
CA THR A 111 19.48 20.17 20.43
C THR A 111 18.25 19.28 20.53
N THR A 112 17.37 19.28 19.54
CA THR A 112 16.22 18.37 19.44
C THR A 112 16.69 16.92 19.25
N PHE A 113 17.82 16.73 18.56
CA PHE A 113 18.37 15.43 18.18
C PHE A 113 19.58 14.99 18.99
N ARG A 114 19.76 15.54 20.22
CA ARG A 114 20.89 15.22 21.11
C ARG A 114 21.04 13.74 21.47
N ASN A 115 20.00 12.93 21.27
CA ASN A 115 19.98 11.47 21.46
C ASN A 115 20.22 10.68 20.17
N MET A 116 20.38 11.34 19.03
CA MET A 116 20.66 10.67 17.75
C MET A 116 22.13 10.27 17.70
N LYS A 117 22.38 8.98 17.42
CA LYS A 117 23.74 8.48 17.19
C LYS A 117 24.16 8.72 15.75
N LEU A 118 25.47 8.84 15.55
CA LEU A 118 26.05 8.85 14.20
C LEU A 118 25.79 7.51 13.51
N VAL A 119 25.50 7.58 12.21
CA VAL A 119 25.29 6.38 11.40
C VAL A 119 26.63 5.70 11.13
N ASP A 120 26.72 4.42 11.40
CA ASP A 120 27.84 3.58 10.96
C ASP A 120 27.62 3.15 9.50
N TRP A 121 28.14 3.95 8.59
CA TRP A 121 28.00 3.72 7.15
C TRP A 121 28.65 2.43 6.68
N ASN A 122 29.76 2.02 7.28
CA ASN A 122 30.41 0.75 6.95
C ASN A 122 29.50 -0.43 7.25
N HIS A 123 28.83 -0.39 8.39
CA HIS A 123 27.85 -1.41 8.75
C HIS A 123 26.64 -1.40 7.80
N VAL A 124 26.10 -0.23 7.46
CA VAL A 124 24.99 -0.08 6.53
C VAL A 124 25.32 -0.71 5.17
N PHE A 125 26.45 -0.34 4.57
CA PHE A 125 26.86 -0.85 3.27
C PHE A 125 27.26 -2.33 3.28
N ALA A 126 27.86 -2.81 4.35
CA ALA A 126 28.17 -4.23 4.52
C ALA A 126 26.88 -5.08 4.64
N TYR A 127 25.84 -4.54 5.28
CA TYR A 127 24.55 -5.21 5.43
C TYR A 127 23.74 -5.25 4.14
N LEU A 128 23.68 -4.14 3.39
CA LEU A 128 22.85 -4.03 2.19
C LEU A 128 23.55 -4.58 0.94
N GLY A 129 24.84 -4.26 0.74
CA GLY A 129 25.52 -4.40 -0.54
C GLY A 129 25.02 -3.38 -1.57
N PHE A 130 25.70 -3.29 -2.72
CA PHE A 130 25.25 -2.49 -3.85
C PHE A 130 24.74 -3.39 -4.99
N PRO A 131 23.78 -2.92 -5.80
CA PRO A 131 23.12 -1.61 -5.76
C PRO A 131 22.10 -1.47 -4.63
N ILE A 132 21.83 -0.21 -4.23
CA ILE A 132 20.91 0.18 -3.17
C ILE A 132 19.81 1.08 -3.75
N PHE A 133 18.55 0.85 -3.38
CA PHE A 133 17.49 1.84 -3.55
C PHE A 133 17.40 2.72 -2.29
N LEU A 134 17.60 4.02 -2.46
CA LEU A 134 17.34 5.02 -1.43
C LEU A 134 15.99 5.66 -1.72
N LYS A 135 15.05 5.57 -0.79
CA LYS A 135 13.67 6.05 -0.98
C LYS A 135 13.09 6.60 0.33
N PRO A 136 12.12 7.54 0.27
CA PRO A 136 11.44 8.01 1.47
C PRO A 136 10.71 6.87 2.20
N ALA A 137 10.78 6.91 3.54
CA ALA A 137 10.01 5.99 4.39
C ALA A 137 8.51 6.28 4.33
N TYR A 138 8.14 7.51 3.96
CA TYR A 138 6.77 8.01 3.88
C TYR A 138 6.45 8.48 2.46
N GLY A 139 5.18 8.39 2.06
CA GLY A 139 4.72 8.84 0.74
C GLY A 139 4.89 7.80 -0.37
N GLY A 140 4.62 8.18 -1.62
CA GLY A 140 4.60 7.29 -2.79
C GLY A 140 4.89 7.99 -4.11
N GLY A 141 4.51 7.36 -5.23
CA GLY A 141 4.59 7.97 -6.56
C GLY A 141 5.99 8.08 -7.14
N TRP A 142 6.95 7.26 -6.70
CA TRP A 142 8.36 7.27 -7.18
C TRP A 142 9.12 8.58 -6.91
N LYS A 143 8.55 9.47 -6.10
CA LYS A 143 9.19 10.73 -5.76
C LYS A 143 10.37 10.47 -4.82
N ASP A 144 11.51 11.10 -5.11
CA ASP A 144 12.75 11.01 -4.33
C ASP A 144 13.26 9.56 -4.15
N VAL A 145 13.03 8.69 -5.16
CA VAL A 145 13.55 7.32 -5.22
C VAL A 145 14.78 7.29 -6.10
N TYR A 146 15.91 6.84 -5.55
CA TYR A 146 17.21 6.79 -6.20
C TYR A 146 17.76 5.37 -6.20
N LYS A 147 18.19 4.87 -7.35
CA LYS A 147 19.02 3.69 -7.47
C LYS A 147 20.48 4.11 -7.42
N CYS A 148 21.23 3.61 -6.47
CA CYS A 148 22.63 3.95 -6.24
C CYS A 148 23.48 2.69 -6.47
N ASP A 149 24.39 2.74 -7.43
CA ASP A 149 25.31 1.66 -7.74
C ASP A 149 26.67 1.82 -7.01
N THR A 150 26.94 3.03 -6.48
CA THR A 150 28.19 3.38 -5.77
C THR A 150 27.93 4.18 -4.49
N HIS A 151 28.96 4.27 -3.63
CA HIS A 151 28.94 5.10 -2.43
C HIS A 151 28.72 6.59 -2.77
N ASP A 152 29.37 7.10 -3.82
CA ASP A 152 29.28 8.51 -4.20
C ASP A 152 27.85 8.86 -4.66
N GLU A 153 27.23 8.00 -5.45
CA GLU A 153 25.83 8.14 -5.85
C GLU A 153 24.89 8.10 -4.65
N PHE A 154 25.14 7.17 -3.72
CA PHE A 154 24.34 7.06 -2.49
C PHE A 154 24.41 8.35 -1.67
N PHE A 155 25.61 8.87 -1.39
CA PHE A 155 25.76 10.09 -0.59
C PHE A 155 25.21 11.33 -1.31
N SER A 156 25.35 11.41 -2.63
CA SER A 156 24.71 12.46 -3.42
C SER A 156 23.20 12.42 -3.31
N ALA A 157 22.60 11.25 -3.43
CA ALA A 157 21.16 11.07 -3.26
C ALA A 157 20.69 11.37 -1.82
N TYR A 158 21.46 10.93 -0.82
CA TYR A 158 21.17 11.20 0.58
C TYR A 158 21.26 12.69 0.92
N ASP A 159 22.22 13.41 0.34
CA ASP A 159 22.32 14.87 0.50
C ASP A 159 21.11 15.59 -0.12
N ASN A 160 20.61 15.08 -1.25
CA ASN A 160 19.43 15.60 -1.93
C ASN A 160 18.11 15.30 -1.18
N SER A 161 18.09 14.34 -0.27
CA SER A 161 16.90 13.97 0.50
C SER A 161 16.49 15.02 1.55
N ARG A 162 17.37 15.94 1.89
CA ARG A 162 17.15 17.07 2.80
C ARG A 162 16.59 16.61 4.17
N ASP A 163 15.35 16.99 4.49
CA ASP A 163 14.67 16.70 5.74
C ASP A 163 13.75 15.46 5.68
N LEU A 164 13.81 14.70 4.57
CA LEU A 164 13.06 13.45 4.45
C LEU A 164 13.69 12.34 5.30
N THR A 165 12.85 11.57 5.96
CA THR A 165 13.26 10.30 6.56
C THR A 165 13.39 9.28 5.45
N MET A 166 14.59 8.77 5.23
CA MET A 166 14.89 7.84 4.14
C MET A 166 15.03 6.41 4.62
N MET A 167 14.78 5.46 3.73
CA MET A 167 15.17 4.07 3.90
C MET A 167 16.09 3.65 2.75
N ALA A 168 17.16 2.95 3.10
CA ALA A 168 18.07 2.32 2.17
C ALA A 168 17.73 0.84 2.07
N GLN A 169 17.47 0.33 0.87
CA GLN A 169 17.00 -1.01 0.61
C GLN A 169 17.86 -1.71 -0.42
N GLU A 170 18.22 -2.96 -0.16
CA GLU A 170 18.87 -3.86 -1.11
C GLU A 170 18.10 -3.88 -2.43
N ALA A 171 18.78 -3.71 -3.56
CA ALA A 171 18.16 -3.90 -4.86
C ALA A 171 18.06 -5.40 -5.17
N ILE A 172 16.84 -5.89 -5.34
CA ILE A 172 16.64 -7.28 -5.76
C ILE A 172 16.93 -7.40 -7.26
N ASP A 173 17.92 -8.22 -7.62
CA ASP A 173 18.12 -8.64 -9.01
C ASP A 173 17.08 -9.71 -9.34
N PHE A 174 16.01 -9.29 -10.02
CA PHE A 174 14.84 -10.11 -10.26
C PHE A 174 14.81 -10.69 -11.68
N THR A 175 14.32 -11.91 -11.79
CA THR A 175 14.01 -12.58 -13.06
C THR A 175 12.61 -12.22 -13.55
N GLU A 176 11.70 -11.97 -12.63
CA GLU A 176 10.29 -11.69 -12.86
C GLU A 176 9.79 -10.66 -11.86
N TYR A 177 8.81 -9.86 -12.27
CA TYR A 177 8.18 -8.87 -11.40
C TYR A 177 6.67 -8.91 -11.56
N TYR A 178 5.96 -8.82 -10.45
CA TYR A 178 4.51 -8.89 -10.41
C TYR A 178 3.92 -7.78 -9.57
N ARG A 179 2.71 -7.37 -9.92
CA ARG A 179 1.87 -6.52 -9.11
C ARG A 179 0.56 -7.25 -8.83
N CYS A 180 0.18 -7.37 -7.57
CA CYS A 180 -0.95 -8.17 -7.15
C CYS A 180 -1.98 -7.29 -6.49
N TYR A 181 -3.22 -7.22 -7.00
CA TYR A 181 -4.32 -6.72 -6.22
C TYR A 181 -4.67 -7.70 -5.11
N ALA A 182 -4.98 -7.16 -3.91
CA ALA A 182 -5.62 -7.89 -2.83
C ALA A 182 -6.86 -7.09 -2.41
N ILE A 183 -8.05 -7.71 -2.54
CA ILE A 183 -9.33 -7.04 -2.32
C ILE A 183 -10.20 -7.84 -1.35
N GLY A 184 -10.79 -7.14 -0.38
CA GLY A 184 -11.66 -7.73 0.64
C GLY A 184 -10.95 -8.75 1.52
N ARG A 185 -9.60 -8.76 1.52
CA ARG A 185 -8.74 -9.76 2.20
C ARG A 185 -9.03 -11.21 1.78
N LYS A 186 -9.58 -11.41 0.57
CA LYS A 186 -9.96 -12.74 0.06
C LYS A 186 -9.74 -12.93 -1.44
N HIS A 187 -9.74 -11.87 -2.22
CA HIS A 187 -9.57 -11.93 -3.67
C HIS A 187 -8.20 -11.42 -4.08
N VAL A 188 -7.46 -12.17 -4.89
CA VAL A 188 -6.16 -11.76 -5.41
C VAL A 188 -6.15 -11.85 -6.94
N ARG A 189 -5.62 -10.80 -7.58
CA ARG A 189 -5.30 -10.79 -9.01
C ARG A 189 -3.80 -10.57 -9.18
N ILE A 190 -3.10 -11.56 -9.70
CA ILE A 190 -1.68 -11.49 -9.99
C ILE A 190 -1.49 -11.02 -11.43
N MET A 191 -0.75 -9.93 -11.60
CA MET A 191 -0.48 -9.30 -12.87
C MET A 191 1.02 -9.25 -13.13
N ARG A 192 1.45 -9.67 -14.32
CA ARG A 192 2.83 -9.45 -14.74
C ARG A 192 3.07 -7.96 -14.88
N TYR A 193 4.17 -7.48 -14.34
CA TYR A 193 4.47 -6.05 -14.30
C TYR A 193 5.94 -5.81 -14.64
N ASP A 194 6.23 -4.80 -15.45
CA ASP A 194 7.58 -4.35 -15.75
C ASP A 194 7.81 -2.93 -15.23
N PRO A 195 8.47 -2.79 -14.07
CA PRO A 195 8.73 -1.47 -13.48
C PRO A 195 9.70 -0.61 -14.32
N LYS A 196 10.41 -1.20 -15.30
CA LYS A 196 11.37 -0.50 -16.17
C LYS A 196 10.71 0.12 -17.39
N SER A 197 9.51 -0.38 -17.76
CA SER A 197 8.75 0.15 -18.90
C SER A 197 8.10 1.51 -18.58
N PRO A 198 7.75 2.30 -19.60
CA PRO A 198 6.92 3.50 -19.44
C PRO A 198 5.61 3.17 -18.70
N PHE A 199 5.07 4.13 -17.94
CA PHE A 199 3.94 3.90 -17.04
C PHE A 199 2.76 3.15 -17.68
N HIS A 200 2.40 3.49 -18.92
CA HIS A 200 1.27 2.91 -19.67
C HIS A 200 1.54 1.51 -20.25
N GLU A 201 2.79 1.02 -20.16
CA GLU A 201 3.21 -0.30 -20.67
C GLU A 201 3.63 -1.26 -19.55
N ARG A 202 3.56 -0.84 -18.30
CA ARG A 202 4.04 -1.62 -17.16
C ARG A 202 3.23 -2.88 -16.90
N TYR A 203 1.92 -2.88 -17.21
CA TYR A 203 1.08 -4.07 -17.10
C TYR A 203 1.20 -4.92 -18.37
N VAL A 204 2.00 -5.97 -18.30
CA VAL A 204 2.34 -6.82 -19.44
C VAL A 204 1.13 -7.65 -19.85
N GLN A 205 0.60 -7.37 -21.04
CA GLN A 205 -0.53 -8.10 -21.61
C GLN A 205 -0.07 -9.45 -22.20
N ASN A 206 -0.94 -10.45 -22.20
CA ASN A 206 -0.67 -11.79 -22.76
C ASN A 206 0.62 -12.44 -22.22
N ALA A 207 1.00 -12.16 -20.98
CA ALA A 207 2.15 -12.78 -20.35
C ALA A 207 1.94 -14.31 -20.20
N PRO A 208 3.01 -15.12 -20.26
CA PRO A 208 2.90 -16.55 -20.01
C PRO A 208 2.36 -16.80 -18.60
N PRO A 209 1.67 -17.93 -18.38
CA PRO A 209 1.18 -18.30 -17.06
C PRO A 209 2.31 -18.34 -16.02
N THR A 210 2.02 -17.84 -14.84
CA THR A 210 2.92 -17.93 -13.68
C THR A 210 3.01 -19.38 -13.23
N GLU A 211 4.19 -19.82 -12.81
CA GLU A 211 4.40 -21.14 -12.23
C GLU A 211 3.44 -21.35 -11.02
N PRO A 212 2.71 -22.50 -10.93
CA PRO A 212 1.63 -22.67 -9.96
C PRO A 212 2.04 -22.49 -8.48
N ALA A 213 3.23 -22.98 -8.10
CA ALA A 213 3.71 -22.83 -6.71
C ALA A 213 4.07 -21.37 -6.39
N LEU A 214 4.66 -20.65 -7.35
CA LEU A 214 4.94 -19.22 -7.21
C LEU A 214 3.65 -18.40 -7.15
N HIS A 215 2.66 -18.74 -7.99
CA HIS A 215 1.34 -18.11 -7.98
C HIS A 215 0.68 -18.26 -6.60
N ALA A 216 0.56 -19.51 -6.10
CA ALA A 216 -0.04 -19.78 -4.79
C ALA A 216 0.70 -19.08 -3.64
N ARG A 217 2.03 -18.96 -3.74
CA ARG A 217 2.82 -18.25 -2.75
C ARG A 217 2.53 -16.74 -2.76
N MET A 218 2.54 -16.09 -3.94
CA MET A 218 2.23 -14.66 -4.04
C MET A 218 0.80 -14.34 -3.59
N GLU A 219 -0.16 -15.21 -3.89
CA GLU A 219 -1.54 -15.07 -3.42
C GLU A 219 -1.61 -15.10 -1.89
N ARG A 220 -1.02 -16.10 -1.25
CA ARG A 220 -0.93 -16.19 0.21
C ARG A 220 -0.23 -14.98 0.82
N ASP A 221 0.92 -14.58 0.26
CA ASP A 221 1.74 -13.49 0.79
C ASP A 221 1.02 -12.12 0.65
N ALA A 222 0.31 -11.89 -0.46
CA ALA A 222 -0.50 -10.68 -0.66
C ALA A 222 -1.68 -10.60 0.31
N LEU A 223 -2.37 -11.71 0.58
CA LEU A 223 -3.46 -11.77 1.57
C LEU A 223 -2.94 -11.60 3.00
N ALA A 224 -1.82 -12.23 3.33
CA ALA A 224 -1.20 -12.11 4.66
C ALA A 224 -0.80 -10.65 4.95
N LEU A 225 -0.15 -9.98 3.99
CA LEU A 225 0.22 -8.57 4.11
C LEU A 225 -1.00 -7.66 4.24
N SER A 226 -2.00 -7.81 3.37
CA SER A 226 -3.20 -6.98 3.39
C SER A 226 -3.99 -7.14 4.70
N SER A 227 -4.08 -8.36 5.23
CA SER A 227 -4.71 -8.62 6.51
C SER A 227 -3.91 -8.05 7.68
N ALA A 228 -2.59 -8.28 7.71
CA ALA A 228 -1.73 -7.77 8.77
C ALA A 228 -1.74 -6.25 8.83
N LEU A 229 -1.69 -5.60 7.67
CA LEU A 229 -1.67 -4.14 7.54
C LEU A 229 -3.07 -3.50 7.56
N GLY A 230 -4.15 -4.30 7.60
CA GLY A 230 -5.52 -3.78 7.69
C GLY A 230 -6.09 -3.22 6.39
N TYR A 231 -5.54 -3.61 5.23
CA TYR A 231 -6.06 -3.18 3.94
C TYR A 231 -7.20 -4.06 3.45
N ASP A 232 -8.22 -3.42 2.91
CA ASP A 232 -9.33 -4.06 2.21
C ASP A 232 -9.22 -3.89 0.69
N MET A 233 -8.43 -2.92 0.24
CA MET A 233 -7.97 -2.76 -1.13
C MET A 233 -6.50 -2.37 -1.10
N ASN A 234 -5.65 -3.18 -1.74
CA ASN A 234 -4.22 -2.94 -1.78
C ASN A 234 -3.62 -3.48 -3.08
N THR A 235 -2.41 -3.03 -3.42
CA THR A 235 -1.51 -3.75 -4.33
C THR A 235 -0.20 -4.07 -3.65
N VAL A 236 0.29 -5.26 -3.93
CA VAL A 236 1.61 -5.74 -3.48
C VAL A 236 2.48 -5.96 -4.71
N GLU A 237 3.66 -5.36 -4.72
CA GLU A 237 4.67 -5.57 -5.76
C GLU A 237 5.69 -6.60 -5.30
N PHE A 238 5.89 -7.65 -6.13
CA PHE A 238 6.83 -8.72 -5.88
C PHE A 238 7.93 -8.76 -6.93
N ALA A 239 9.19 -8.72 -6.49
CA ALA A 239 10.37 -9.03 -7.29
C ALA A 239 10.80 -10.47 -7.01
N ILE A 240 10.95 -11.30 -8.06
CA ILE A 240 11.26 -12.71 -7.92
C ILE A 240 12.76 -12.95 -8.06
N ARG A 241 13.40 -13.48 -7.01
CA ARG A 241 14.80 -13.89 -7.00
C ARG A 241 14.91 -15.31 -6.45
N GLY A 242 15.42 -16.24 -7.28
CA GLY A 242 15.58 -17.64 -6.88
C GLY A 242 14.26 -18.32 -6.50
N GLY A 243 13.16 -18.00 -7.17
CA GLY A 243 11.82 -18.54 -6.89
C GLY A 243 11.16 -17.95 -5.63
N ILE A 244 11.79 -16.97 -4.99
CA ILE A 244 11.25 -16.29 -3.79
C ILE A 244 10.66 -14.94 -4.20
N PRO A 245 9.36 -14.67 -3.92
CA PRO A 245 8.76 -13.37 -4.10
C PRO A 245 9.15 -12.45 -2.94
N TYR A 246 9.93 -11.42 -3.22
CA TYR A 246 10.26 -10.36 -2.28
C TYR A 246 9.26 -9.21 -2.43
N ALA A 247 8.54 -8.87 -1.37
CA ALA A 247 7.63 -7.73 -1.38
C ALA A 247 8.43 -6.42 -1.36
N ILE A 248 8.31 -5.64 -2.45
CA ILE A 248 9.09 -4.41 -2.67
C ILE A 248 8.30 -3.16 -2.26
N ASP A 249 7.03 -3.10 -2.64
CA ASP A 249 6.07 -2.06 -2.27
C ASP A 249 4.70 -2.72 -2.05
N PHE A 250 4.10 -2.49 -0.89
CA PHE A 250 2.89 -3.19 -0.47
C PHE A 250 1.99 -2.36 0.46
N THR A 251 2.21 -1.04 0.50
CA THR A 251 1.41 -0.10 1.29
C THR A 251 0.72 0.89 0.35
N ASN A 252 -0.26 0.41 -0.43
CA ASN A 252 -0.94 1.20 -1.44
C ASN A 252 -2.45 1.25 -1.20
N PRO A 253 -2.95 2.25 -0.42
CA PRO A 253 -4.36 2.33 -0.04
C PRO A 253 -5.31 2.67 -1.20
N ALA A 254 -4.79 3.24 -2.29
CA ALA A 254 -5.56 3.61 -3.47
C ALA A 254 -4.82 3.19 -4.75
N PRO A 255 -4.65 1.86 -4.97
CA PRO A 255 -3.90 1.37 -6.12
C PRO A 255 -4.53 1.81 -7.44
N ASP A 256 -3.67 2.05 -8.44
CA ASP A 256 -4.12 2.35 -9.80
C ASP A 256 -5.09 1.27 -10.30
N ALA A 257 -6.26 1.68 -10.72
CA ALA A 257 -7.31 0.84 -11.28
C ALA A 257 -7.96 1.50 -12.51
N ASP A 258 -7.24 2.42 -13.17
CA ASP A 258 -7.73 3.05 -14.39
C ASP A 258 -7.69 2.08 -15.58
N TYR A 259 -8.78 2.06 -16.38
CA TYR A 259 -8.91 1.18 -17.54
C TYR A 259 -7.73 1.27 -18.53
N HIS A 260 -7.27 2.50 -18.78
CA HIS A 260 -6.19 2.75 -19.74
C HIS A 260 -4.82 2.34 -19.23
N SER A 261 -4.68 2.24 -17.92
CA SER A 261 -3.43 1.82 -17.27
C SER A 261 -3.35 0.30 -17.10
N VAL A 262 -4.39 -0.30 -16.46
CA VAL A 262 -4.33 -1.72 -16.07
C VAL A 262 -4.82 -2.68 -17.16
N GLY A 263 -5.49 -2.16 -18.20
CA GLY A 263 -6.05 -2.93 -19.29
C GLY A 263 -7.40 -3.60 -18.97
N HIS A 264 -8.08 -4.05 -20.01
CA HIS A 264 -9.47 -4.50 -19.93
C HIS A 264 -9.72 -5.61 -18.89
N GLU A 265 -8.93 -6.67 -18.93
CA GLU A 265 -9.16 -7.83 -18.05
C GLU A 265 -8.93 -7.51 -16.57
N ASN A 266 -7.85 -6.77 -16.26
CA ASN A 266 -7.55 -6.40 -14.89
C ASN A 266 -8.56 -5.38 -14.36
N PHE A 267 -8.99 -4.44 -15.22
CA PHE A 267 -10.04 -3.49 -14.90
C PHE A 267 -11.36 -4.17 -14.58
N ALA A 268 -11.83 -5.08 -15.44
CA ALA A 268 -13.06 -5.82 -15.22
C ALA A 268 -13.01 -6.61 -13.90
N TRP A 269 -11.87 -7.24 -13.62
CA TRP A 269 -11.67 -8.01 -12.41
C TRP A 269 -11.68 -7.13 -11.15
N VAL A 270 -10.97 -5.99 -11.14
CA VAL A 270 -10.92 -5.12 -9.97
C VAL A 270 -12.26 -4.47 -9.67
N VAL A 271 -13.01 -4.07 -10.70
CA VAL A 271 -14.37 -3.54 -10.57
C VAL A 271 -15.28 -4.59 -9.96
N GLU A 272 -15.24 -5.82 -10.46
CA GLU A 272 -16.06 -6.93 -9.95
C GLU A 272 -15.75 -7.24 -8.48
N ALA A 273 -14.49 -7.46 -8.14
CA ALA A 273 -14.06 -7.80 -6.79
C ALA A 273 -14.38 -6.69 -5.77
N MET A 274 -14.20 -5.43 -6.15
CA MET A 274 -14.54 -4.29 -5.29
C MET A 274 -16.04 -4.12 -5.13
N ALA A 275 -16.83 -4.31 -6.19
CA ALA A 275 -18.28 -4.22 -6.10
C ALA A 275 -18.85 -5.32 -5.21
N GLN A 276 -18.40 -6.58 -5.37
CA GLN A 276 -18.77 -7.69 -4.48
C GLN A 276 -18.44 -7.38 -3.02
N THR A 277 -17.19 -6.96 -2.74
CA THR A 277 -16.75 -6.61 -1.38
C THR A 277 -17.59 -5.48 -0.78
N THR A 278 -17.92 -4.46 -1.59
CA THR A 278 -18.70 -3.31 -1.13
C THR A 278 -20.16 -3.70 -0.82
N VAL A 279 -20.80 -4.47 -1.71
CA VAL A 279 -22.18 -4.95 -1.50
C VAL A 279 -22.26 -5.90 -0.30
N GLU A 280 -21.33 -6.84 -0.17
CA GLU A 280 -21.27 -7.72 1.00
C GLU A 280 -21.17 -6.95 2.31
N ARG A 281 -20.31 -5.92 2.37
CA ARG A 281 -20.18 -5.08 3.57
C ARG A 281 -21.40 -4.22 3.84
N ALA A 282 -22.09 -3.74 2.82
CA ALA A 282 -23.32 -2.99 2.98
C ALA A 282 -24.43 -3.86 3.60
N LEU A 283 -24.53 -5.12 3.14
CA LEU A 283 -25.55 -6.07 3.61
C LEU A 283 -25.16 -6.77 4.93
N SER A 284 -23.87 -6.96 5.16
CA SER A 284 -23.31 -7.65 6.34
C SER A 284 -22.10 -6.88 6.87
N PRO A 285 -22.34 -5.81 7.64
CA PRO A 285 -21.26 -5.00 8.20
C PRO A 285 -20.31 -5.83 9.07
N VAL A 286 -19.02 -5.64 8.88
CA VAL A 286 -18.00 -6.28 9.74
C VAL A 286 -17.68 -5.41 10.96
N PRO A 287 -17.25 -5.99 12.08
CA PRO A 287 -16.80 -5.22 13.23
C PRO A 287 -15.69 -4.24 12.83
N PHE A 288 -15.73 -3.04 13.40
CA PHE A 288 -14.73 -2.03 13.15
C PHE A 288 -13.40 -2.43 13.81
N GLU A 289 -12.34 -2.45 13.03
CA GLU A 289 -10.97 -2.71 13.51
C GLU A 289 -10.17 -1.40 13.46
N LEU A 290 -9.53 -1.01 14.57
CA LEU A 290 -8.62 0.15 14.60
C LEU A 290 -7.33 -0.09 13.83
N THR A 291 -6.87 -1.34 13.83
CA THR A 291 -5.62 -1.76 13.17
C THR A 291 -5.85 -3.06 12.41
N GLY A 292 -4.93 -3.43 11.51
CA GLY A 292 -4.86 -4.80 10.99
C GLY A 292 -4.41 -5.79 12.08
N THR A 293 -4.09 -7.01 11.69
CA THR A 293 -3.67 -8.07 12.63
C THR A 293 -2.21 -7.99 13.07
N TRP A 294 -1.46 -6.97 12.66
CA TRP A 294 -0.04 -6.81 13.01
C TRP A 294 0.26 -6.78 14.53
N PRO A 295 -0.60 -6.21 15.41
CA PRO A 295 -0.30 -6.27 16.84
C PRO A 295 -0.21 -7.69 17.37
N THR A 296 -1.06 -8.60 16.86
CA THR A 296 -1.03 -10.03 17.19
C THR A 296 0.20 -10.73 16.58
N SER A 297 0.51 -10.47 15.31
CA SER A 297 1.65 -11.09 14.61
C SER A 297 3.01 -10.70 15.21
N LEU A 298 3.09 -9.52 15.81
CA LEU A 298 4.27 -9.05 16.56
C LEU A 298 4.26 -9.45 18.05
N GLY A 299 3.23 -10.18 18.52
CA GLY A 299 3.11 -10.61 19.91
C GLY A 299 2.82 -9.50 20.91
N LEU A 300 2.35 -8.34 20.46
CA LEU A 300 2.03 -7.18 21.33
C LEU A 300 0.68 -7.34 22.03
N VAL A 301 -0.23 -8.11 21.44
CA VAL A 301 -1.50 -8.52 22.03
C VAL A 301 -1.67 -10.03 21.88
N ARG A 302 -2.41 -10.65 22.79
CA ARG A 302 -2.73 -12.08 22.67
C ARG A 302 -3.78 -12.27 21.58
N ALA A 303 -3.66 -13.36 20.80
CA ALA A 303 -4.76 -13.80 19.95
C ALA A 303 -5.97 -14.09 20.87
N GLU A 304 -7.13 -13.59 20.51
CA GLU A 304 -8.37 -14.02 21.17
C GLU A 304 -8.56 -15.51 20.89
N ALA A 305 -8.85 -16.27 21.95
CA ALA A 305 -8.98 -17.72 21.90
C ALA A 305 -10.30 -18.16 21.25
#